data_faf8cc841b22ce8778b85b098f46971b
#
_entry.id   faf8cc841b22ce8778b85b098f46971b
#
_cell.length_a   1.000
_cell.length_b   1.000
_cell.length_c   1.000
_cell.angle_alpha   90.00
_cell.angle_beta   90.00
_cell.angle_gamma   90.00
#
_symmetry.space_group_name_H-M   'P 1'
#
loop_
_entity.id
_entity.type
_entity.pdbx_description
1 polymer ?
#
loop_
_entity_poly.entity_id
_entity_poly.type
_entity_poly.pdbx_seq_one_letter_code
_entity_poly.pdbx_strand_id
1 'polypeptide(L)'
;MTNDDGIQSKGILVLAKALAALGEVSIVAPDREKSAVAHSLTLHRPLRVERIKKNIFAVDGTPADCVHLAVNAILPGKPDLLVSGINKGENVGNDITYSGTVSAAFEGTLHGIPAFSISLASRSHFRFQGAARFAVKVARHILKNGLPKDTFLNINVPNVPEKHLKRFRITYQGRVIHGNAVVEKVDPRGKKYY
;
A
#
# COMPACT_ATOMS: atom_id res chain seq x y z
N MET A 1 4.65 4.90 7.01
CA MET A 1 3.51 4.53 6.12
C MET A 1 3.82 4.89 4.69
N THR A 2 3.25 4.14 3.74
CA THR A 2 3.32 4.41 2.30
C THR A 2 2.04 3.97 1.58
N ASN A 3 1.95 4.13 0.25
CA ASN A 3 0.89 3.64 -0.64
C ASN A 3 1.37 3.67 -2.11
N ASP A 4 0.53 3.29 -3.05
CA ASP A 4 0.73 3.45 -4.49
C ASP A 4 -0.22 4.47 -5.15
N ASP A 5 -1.27 4.89 -4.46
CA ASP A 5 -2.20 5.96 -4.89
C ASP A 5 -1.59 7.39 -4.84
N GLY A 6 -0.39 7.54 -4.28
CA GLY A 6 0.31 8.81 -4.09
C GLY A 6 0.03 9.49 -2.75
N ILE A 7 0.96 10.37 -2.35
CA ILE A 7 0.99 11.01 -1.02
C ILE A 7 -0.24 11.87 -0.70
N GLN A 8 -0.91 12.41 -1.71
CA GLN A 8 -2.09 13.25 -1.55
C GLN A 8 -3.40 12.45 -1.53
N SER A 9 -3.34 11.12 -1.68
CA SER A 9 -4.54 10.28 -1.73
C SER A 9 -5.30 10.30 -0.41
N LYS A 10 -6.63 10.30 -0.50
CA LYS A 10 -7.50 10.30 0.68
C LYS A 10 -7.28 9.06 1.56
N GLY A 11 -6.92 7.93 0.95
CA GLY A 11 -6.70 6.66 1.66
C GLY A 11 -5.58 6.77 2.71
N ILE A 12 -4.40 7.23 2.30
CA ILE A 12 -3.25 7.36 3.21
C ILE A 12 -3.48 8.43 4.28
N LEU A 13 -4.15 9.53 3.94
CA LEU A 13 -4.43 10.60 4.91
C LEU A 13 -5.41 10.15 6.00
N VAL A 14 -6.47 9.42 5.63
CA VAL A 14 -7.43 8.87 6.60
C VAL A 14 -6.76 7.80 7.47
N LEU A 15 -5.91 6.96 6.88
CA LEU A 15 -5.16 5.93 7.60
C LEU A 15 -4.17 6.54 8.59
N ALA A 16 -3.41 7.55 8.18
CA ALA A 16 -2.45 8.24 9.04
C ALA A 16 -3.13 8.89 10.25
N LYS A 17 -4.26 9.58 10.02
CA LYS A 17 -5.05 10.18 11.10
C LYS A 17 -5.54 9.12 12.11
N ALA A 18 -5.92 7.95 11.64
CA ALA A 18 -6.40 6.88 12.52
C ALA A 18 -5.25 6.24 13.32
N LEU A 19 -4.10 5.97 12.68
CA LEU A 19 -2.94 5.35 13.31
C LEU A 19 -2.21 6.28 14.27
N ALA A 20 -2.36 7.59 14.16
CA ALA A 20 -1.80 8.57 15.10
C ALA A 20 -2.25 8.36 16.56
N ALA A 21 -3.33 7.61 16.79
CA ALA A 21 -3.74 7.20 18.14
C ALA A 21 -2.84 6.11 18.76
N LEU A 22 -1.94 5.50 18.00
CA LEU A 22 -1.04 4.44 18.47
C LEU A 22 0.40 4.93 18.67
N GLY A 23 0.79 6.05 18.05
CA GLY A 23 2.14 6.58 18.14
C GLY A 23 2.43 7.59 17.04
N GLU A 24 3.70 7.96 16.91
CA GLU A 24 4.15 8.88 15.88
C GLU A 24 4.06 8.23 14.49
N VAL A 25 3.48 8.95 13.54
CA VAL A 25 3.27 8.49 12.17
C VAL A 25 4.14 9.30 11.21
N SER A 26 5.02 8.60 10.49
CA SER A 26 5.73 9.16 9.34
C SER A 26 5.15 8.61 8.04
N ILE A 27 4.95 9.50 7.05
CA ILE A 27 4.51 9.15 5.70
C ILE A 27 5.68 9.38 4.75
N VAL A 28 6.09 8.33 4.05
CA VAL A 28 7.03 8.39 2.92
C VAL A 28 6.34 7.68 1.77
N ALA A 29 5.86 8.42 0.79
CA ALA A 29 4.99 7.90 -0.27
C ALA A 29 5.31 8.52 -1.64
N PRO A 30 4.94 7.85 -2.74
CA PRO A 30 5.13 8.39 -4.08
C PRO A 30 4.47 9.77 -4.24
N ASP A 31 5.13 10.66 -5.00
CA ASP A 31 4.65 12.00 -5.34
C ASP A 31 3.33 11.99 -6.12
N ARG A 32 3.09 10.90 -6.84
CA ARG A 32 1.91 10.65 -7.69
C ARG A 32 1.51 9.19 -7.64
N GLU A 33 0.41 8.84 -8.28
CA GLU A 33 -0.05 7.46 -8.44
C GLU A 33 1.00 6.59 -9.17
N LYS A 34 1.22 5.39 -8.64
CA LYS A 34 2.17 4.37 -9.12
C LYS A 34 1.47 3.00 -9.16
N SER A 35 0.36 2.93 -9.90
CA SER A 35 -0.41 1.69 -10.05
C SER A 35 0.35 0.65 -10.87
N ALA A 36 0.17 -0.65 -10.53
CA ALA A 36 0.72 -1.79 -11.25
C ALA A 36 2.26 -1.77 -11.45
N VAL A 37 3.00 -1.19 -10.51
CA VAL A 37 4.47 -1.14 -10.56
C VAL A 37 5.14 -2.39 -10.01
N ALA A 38 4.38 -3.36 -9.50
CA ALA A 38 4.90 -4.56 -8.86
C ALA A 38 5.89 -4.22 -7.71
N HIS A 39 6.81 -5.12 -7.41
CA HIS A 39 7.88 -4.89 -6.43
C HIS A 39 9.16 -4.40 -7.13
N SER A 40 9.06 -3.27 -7.84
CA SER A 40 10.19 -2.70 -8.56
C SER A 40 10.92 -1.63 -7.76
N LEU A 41 12.26 -1.62 -7.89
CA LEU A 41 13.14 -0.56 -7.38
C LEU A 41 13.65 0.30 -8.55
N THR A 42 13.78 1.59 -8.31
CA THR A 42 14.32 2.55 -9.29
C THR A 42 15.84 2.56 -9.22
N LEU A 43 16.50 1.85 -10.17
CA LEU A 43 17.96 1.73 -10.18
C LEU A 43 18.64 2.60 -11.26
N HIS A 44 17.88 3.14 -12.22
CA HIS A 44 18.45 3.79 -13.42
C HIS A 44 18.54 5.31 -13.33
N ARG A 45 18.06 5.89 -12.24
CA ARG A 45 18.12 7.35 -11.99
C ARG A 45 18.16 7.65 -10.49
N PRO A 46 18.66 8.82 -10.10
CA PRO A 46 18.52 9.30 -8.73
C PRO A 46 17.07 9.48 -8.34
N LEU A 47 16.75 9.18 -7.08
CA LEU A 47 15.45 9.47 -6.47
C LEU A 47 15.50 10.83 -5.76
N ARG A 48 14.43 11.62 -5.91
CA ARG A 48 14.24 12.87 -5.20
C ARG A 48 13.25 12.71 -4.08
N VAL A 49 13.56 13.31 -2.95
CA VAL A 49 12.71 13.33 -1.76
C VAL A 49 12.35 14.79 -1.46
N GLU A 50 11.07 15.09 -1.43
CA GLU A 50 10.55 16.39 -1.02
C GLU A 50 9.91 16.26 0.37
N ARG A 51 10.36 17.09 1.32
CA ARG A 51 9.74 17.16 2.65
C ARG A 51 8.55 18.11 2.62
N ILE A 52 7.35 17.56 2.62
CA ILE A 52 6.09 18.32 2.59
C ILE A 52 5.77 18.91 3.98
N LYS A 53 5.99 18.13 5.05
CA LYS A 53 5.82 18.52 6.46
C LYS A 53 6.81 17.78 7.34
N LYS A 54 6.78 18.02 8.65
CA LYS A 54 7.73 17.42 9.61
C LYS A 54 7.95 15.92 9.39
N ASN A 55 6.88 15.15 9.22
CA ASN A 55 6.94 13.69 9.09
C ASN A 55 6.26 13.21 7.80
N ILE A 56 6.23 14.04 6.74
CA ILE A 56 5.57 13.72 5.47
C ILE A 56 6.55 14.05 4.33
N PHE A 57 6.90 13.01 3.56
CA PHE A 57 7.90 13.06 2.50
C PHE A 57 7.33 12.46 1.21
N ALA A 58 7.39 13.21 0.12
CA ALA A 58 7.07 12.75 -1.22
C ALA A 58 8.34 12.24 -1.92
N VAL A 59 8.22 11.13 -2.63
CA VAL A 59 9.32 10.52 -3.38
C VAL A 59 8.89 10.34 -4.83
N ASP A 60 9.76 10.64 -5.78
CA ASP A 60 9.49 10.41 -7.22
C ASP A 60 9.72 8.95 -7.66
N GLY A 61 9.66 8.03 -6.71
CA GLY A 61 9.90 6.58 -6.85
C GLY A 61 8.64 5.72 -6.73
N THR A 62 8.86 4.42 -6.63
CA THR A 62 7.84 3.40 -6.35
C THR A 62 7.52 3.33 -4.85
N PRO A 63 6.46 2.61 -4.44
CA PRO A 63 6.22 2.34 -3.02
C PRO A 63 7.36 1.57 -2.33
N ALA A 64 8.03 0.65 -3.02
CA ALA A 64 9.21 -0.05 -2.51
C ALA A 64 10.38 0.92 -2.31
N ASP A 65 10.64 1.83 -3.27
CA ASP A 65 11.64 2.89 -3.12
C ASP A 65 11.36 3.75 -1.88
N CYS A 66 10.08 4.08 -1.64
CA CYS A 66 9.67 4.87 -0.48
C CYS A 66 10.01 4.17 0.84
N VAL A 67 9.78 2.86 0.93
CA VAL A 67 10.13 2.06 2.10
C VAL A 67 11.64 2.00 2.28
N HIS A 68 12.37 1.70 1.20
CA HIS A 68 13.83 1.60 1.22
C HIS A 68 14.48 2.92 1.67
N LEU A 69 14.04 4.05 1.11
CA LEU A 69 14.53 5.37 1.51
C LEU A 69 14.11 5.74 2.93
N ALA A 70 12.89 5.40 3.35
CA ALA A 70 12.42 5.66 4.70
C ALA A 70 13.34 5.02 5.73
N VAL A 71 13.68 3.73 5.54
CA VAL A 71 14.47 2.94 6.51
C VAL A 71 15.95 3.32 6.51
N ASN A 72 16.51 3.61 5.33
CA ASN A 72 17.96 3.77 5.20
C ASN A 72 18.44 5.22 5.21
N ALA A 73 17.54 6.22 5.00
CA ALA A 73 17.97 7.61 4.83
C ALA A 73 17.08 8.66 5.50
N ILE A 74 15.77 8.46 5.59
CA ILE A 74 14.86 9.53 5.98
C ILE A 74 14.51 9.49 7.47
N LEU A 75 14.23 8.30 8.01
CA LEU A 75 13.83 8.14 9.39
C LEU A 75 15.05 8.05 10.32
N PRO A 76 14.98 8.57 11.55
CA PRO A 76 16.09 8.53 12.50
C PRO A 76 16.38 7.12 13.03
N GLY A 77 15.50 6.17 12.76
CA GLY A 77 15.65 4.78 13.21
C GLY A 77 14.60 3.89 12.56
N LYS A 78 14.71 2.60 12.82
CA LYS A 78 13.82 1.58 12.29
C LYS A 78 12.42 1.74 12.89
N PRO A 79 11.35 1.84 12.09
CA PRO A 79 10.00 1.94 12.61
C PRO A 79 9.52 0.60 13.21
N ASP A 80 8.64 0.66 14.22
CA ASP A 80 8.05 -0.51 14.87
C ASP A 80 7.04 -1.23 13.98
N LEU A 81 6.45 -0.53 13.01
CA LEU A 81 5.42 -1.06 12.10
C LEU A 81 5.43 -0.32 10.77
N LEU A 82 5.31 -1.07 9.69
CA LEU A 82 5.06 -0.53 8.36
C LEU A 82 3.61 -0.82 7.93
N VAL A 83 2.92 0.22 7.48
CA VAL A 83 1.56 0.09 6.95
C VAL A 83 1.49 0.71 5.56
N SER A 84 1.03 -0.07 4.58
CA SER A 84 0.83 0.37 3.20
C SER A 84 -0.66 0.45 2.86
N GLY A 85 -1.12 1.61 2.40
CA GLY A 85 -2.52 1.83 1.99
C GLY A 85 -3.11 3.16 2.54
N ILE A 86 -4.43 3.31 2.57
CA ILE A 86 -5.48 2.37 2.12
C ILE A 86 -5.63 2.48 0.61
N ASN A 87 -5.41 1.38 -0.08
CA ASN A 87 -5.55 1.32 -1.52
C ASN A 87 -7.01 1.45 -1.98
N LYS A 88 -7.22 2.09 -3.13
CA LYS A 88 -8.49 2.10 -3.86
C LYS A 88 -8.58 0.88 -4.75
N GLY A 89 -9.41 -0.07 -4.38
CA GLY A 89 -9.52 -1.37 -5.04
C GLY A 89 -8.89 -2.48 -4.20
N GLU A 90 -9.42 -3.67 -4.37
CA GLU A 90 -8.90 -4.89 -3.74
C GLU A 90 -7.57 -5.33 -4.35
N ASN A 91 -6.74 -5.97 -3.54
CA ASN A 91 -5.55 -6.70 -3.96
C ASN A 91 -5.73 -8.19 -3.61
N VAL A 92 -6.19 -8.99 -4.57
CA VAL A 92 -6.55 -10.40 -4.39
C VAL A 92 -6.00 -11.28 -5.51
N GLY A 93 -5.90 -12.57 -5.26
CA GLY A 93 -5.44 -13.54 -6.26
C GLY A 93 -4.05 -13.20 -6.83
N ASN A 94 -3.88 -13.40 -8.13
CA ASN A 94 -2.59 -13.13 -8.79
C ASN A 94 -2.28 -11.62 -8.87
N ASP A 95 -3.28 -10.73 -8.75
CA ASP A 95 -3.09 -9.26 -8.84
C ASP A 95 -2.22 -8.74 -7.70
N ILE A 96 -2.11 -9.49 -6.61
CA ILE A 96 -1.18 -9.23 -5.51
C ILE A 96 0.25 -9.02 -6.02
N THR A 97 0.68 -9.79 -7.02
CA THR A 97 2.07 -9.72 -7.56
C THR A 97 2.38 -8.44 -8.31
N TYR A 98 1.35 -7.73 -8.78
CA TYR A 98 1.48 -6.45 -9.48
C TYR A 98 1.23 -5.24 -8.57
N SER A 99 0.76 -5.46 -7.35
CA SER A 99 0.35 -4.39 -6.44
C SER A 99 1.54 -3.68 -5.80
N GLY A 100 1.65 -2.37 -6.01
CA GLY A 100 2.60 -1.52 -5.29
C GLY A 100 2.29 -1.43 -3.79
N THR A 101 0.99 -1.41 -3.42
CA THR A 101 0.56 -1.42 -2.02
C THR A 101 1.03 -2.67 -1.28
N VAL A 102 0.87 -3.86 -1.88
CA VAL A 102 1.29 -5.13 -1.26
C VAL A 102 2.82 -5.24 -1.24
N SER A 103 3.47 -4.84 -2.33
CA SER A 103 4.93 -4.87 -2.45
C SER A 103 5.63 -4.00 -1.41
N ALA A 104 5.06 -2.87 -1.03
CA ALA A 104 5.61 -2.05 0.03
C ALA A 104 5.57 -2.75 1.41
N ALA A 105 4.52 -3.51 1.70
CA ALA A 105 4.48 -4.31 2.92
C ALA A 105 5.49 -5.45 2.88
N PHE A 106 5.67 -6.07 1.73
CA PHE A 106 6.70 -7.07 1.50
C PHE A 106 8.11 -6.48 1.69
N GLU A 107 8.39 -5.29 1.10
CA GLU A 107 9.67 -4.58 1.29
C GLU A 107 9.96 -4.32 2.77
N GLY A 108 8.95 -3.88 3.55
CA GLY A 108 9.09 -3.72 4.99
C GLY A 108 9.49 -5.00 5.71
N THR A 109 8.93 -6.13 5.29
CA THR A 109 9.26 -7.46 5.83
C THR A 109 10.70 -7.86 5.51
N LEU A 110 11.20 -7.56 4.31
CA LEU A 110 12.60 -7.78 3.94
C LEU A 110 13.56 -6.96 4.81
N HIS A 111 13.14 -5.77 5.24
CA HIS A 111 13.86 -4.95 6.23
C HIS A 111 13.66 -5.43 7.68
N GLY A 112 12.96 -6.55 7.91
CA GLY A 112 12.65 -7.10 9.23
C GLY A 112 11.74 -6.20 10.05
N ILE A 113 10.84 -5.45 9.41
CA ILE A 113 9.82 -4.60 10.03
C ILE A 113 8.49 -5.33 9.95
N PRO A 114 7.76 -5.53 11.06
CA PRO A 114 6.39 -6.02 11.00
C PRO A 114 5.57 -5.16 10.06
N ALA A 115 4.85 -5.76 9.11
CA ALA A 115 4.20 -5.00 8.05
C ALA A 115 2.82 -5.55 7.68
N PHE A 116 1.95 -4.66 7.18
CA PHE A 116 0.74 -5.07 6.48
C PHE A 116 0.34 -4.06 5.40
N SER A 117 -0.31 -4.58 4.36
CA SER A 117 -1.03 -3.79 3.37
C SER A 117 -2.53 -3.81 3.65
N ILE A 118 -3.22 -2.71 3.32
CA ILE A 118 -4.66 -2.61 3.47
C ILE A 118 -5.30 -1.95 2.26
N SER A 119 -6.35 -2.58 1.75
CA SER A 119 -7.08 -2.21 0.55
C SER A 119 -8.58 -2.14 0.82
N LEU A 120 -9.26 -1.19 0.21
CA LEU A 120 -10.71 -1.06 0.25
C LEU A 120 -11.31 -1.65 -1.02
N ALA A 121 -12.02 -2.76 -0.90
CA ALA A 121 -12.65 -3.46 -2.03
C ALA A 121 -13.82 -2.64 -2.60
N SER A 122 -13.49 -1.73 -3.52
CA SER A 122 -14.44 -0.86 -4.21
C SER A 122 -13.83 -0.25 -5.47
N ARG A 123 -14.67 -0.03 -6.47
CA ARG A 123 -14.32 0.71 -7.70
C ARG A 123 -14.82 2.16 -7.69
N SER A 124 -15.64 2.52 -6.70
CA SER A 124 -16.22 3.87 -6.57
C SER A 124 -16.70 4.14 -5.14
N HIS A 125 -16.96 5.41 -4.81
CA HIS A 125 -17.56 5.80 -3.52
C HIS A 125 -16.82 5.31 -2.28
N PHE A 126 -15.51 5.51 -2.22
CA PHE A 126 -14.61 4.99 -1.19
C PHE A 126 -14.92 5.49 0.22
N ARG A 127 -15.29 4.58 1.13
CA ARG A 127 -15.55 4.80 2.56
C ARG A 127 -14.37 4.28 3.40
N PHE A 128 -13.29 5.03 3.45
CA PHE A 128 -12.04 4.60 4.10
C PHE A 128 -12.13 4.40 5.62
N GLN A 129 -13.13 4.98 6.30
CA GLN A 129 -13.19 5.00 7.77
C GLN A 129 -13.26 3.61 8.40
N GLY A 130 -14.04 2.70 7.81
CA GLY A 130 -14.13 1.32 8.29
C GLY A 130 -12.80 0.57 8.18
N ALA A 131 -12.13 0.71 7.02
CA ALA A 131 -10.82 0.12 6.79
C ALA A 131 -9.77 0.74 7.73
N ALA A 132 -9.77 2.06 7.93
CA ALA A 132 -8.83 2.72 8.82
C ALA A 132 -8.99 2.26 10.29
N ARG A 133 -10.22 2.11 10.78
CA ARG A 133 -10.46 1.58 12.13
C ARG A 133 -10.03 0.13 12.27
N PHE A 134 -10.23 -0.68 11.23
CA PHE A 134 -9.74 -2.06 11.23
C PHE A 134 -8.20 -2.09 11.22
N ALA A 135 -7.55 -1.23 10.44
CA ALA A 135 -6.09 -1.07 10.44
C ALA A 135 -5.54 -0.76 11.84
N VAL A 136 -6.21 0.11 12.62
CA VAL A 136 -5.81 0.41 14.01
C VAL A 136 -5.88 -0.85 14.89
N LYS A 137 -6.91 -1.68 14.74
CA LYS A 137 -7.03 -2.95 15.50
C LYS A 137 -5.90 -3.92 15.15
N VAL A 138 -5.60 -4.07 13.86
CA VAL A 138 -4.50 -4.92 13.37
C VAL A 138 -3.15 -4.37 13.85
N ALA A 139 -2.90 -3.07 13.68
CA ALA A 139 -1.67 -2.43 14.10
C ALA A 139 -1.41 -2.63 15.62
N ARG A 140 -2.43 -2.41 16.46
CA ARG A 140 -2.33 -2.66 17.90
C ARG A 140 -2.03 -4.11 18.23
N HIS A 141 -2.63 -5.06 17.50
CA HIS A 141 -2.36 -6.49 17.68
C HIS A 141 -0.92 -6.83 17.32
N ILE A 142 -0.43 -6.34 16.18
CA ILE A 142 0.93 -6.59 15.71
C ILE A 142 1.97 -5.95 16.65
N LEU A 143 1.74 -4.71 17.08
CA LEU A 143 2.64 -4.03 18.03
C LEU A 143 2.75 -4.75 19.39
N LYS A 144 1.67 -5.43 19.79
CA LYS A 144 1.65 -6.19 21.06
C LYS A 144 2.22 -7.60 20.93
N ASN A 145 1.90 -8.31 19.85
CA ASN A 145 2.13 -9.75 19.71
C ASN A 145 3.16 -10.12 18.64
N GLY A 146 3.54 -9.16 17.78
CA GLY A 146 4.37 -9.42 16.61
C GLY A 146 3.62 -10.12 15.47
N LEU A 147 4.39 -10.50 14.47
CA LEU A 147 4.00 -11.40 13.37
C LEU A 147 5.00 -12.57 13.33
N PRO A 148 4.65 -13.72 12.77
CA PRO A 148 5.61 -14.75 12.46
C PRO A 148 6.75 -14.20 11.62
N LYS A 149 7.95 -14.77 11.79
CA LYS A 149 9.12 -14.35 10.99
C LYS A 149 8.80 -14.40 9.50
N ASP A 150 9.33 -13.44 8.75
CA ASP A 150 9.20 -13.34 7.28
C ASP A 150 7.74 -13.35 6.78
N THR A 151 6.84 -12.79 7.61
CA THR A 151 5.40 -12.74 7.30
C THR A 151 4.89 -11.30 7.35
N PHE A 152 4.06 -10.94 6.39
CA PHE A 152 3.23 -9.74 6.40
C PHE A 152 1.76 -10.09 6.15
N LEU A 153 0.86 -9.17 6.43
CA LEU A 153 -0.57 -9.35 6.14
C LEU A 153 -0.98 -8.53 4.92
N ASN A 154 -1.77 -9.13 4.03
CA ASN A 154 -2.50 -8.42 2.98
C ASN A 154 -3.99 -8.41 3.32
N ILE A 155 -4.54 -7.23 3.56
CA ILE A 155 -5.89 -7.04 4.10
C ILE A 155 -6.79 -6.40 3.06
N ASN A 156 -7.93 -7.03 2.78
CA ASN A 156 -8.97 -6.47 1.93
C ASN A 156 -10.24 -6.23 2.74
N VAL A 157 -10.72 -4.99 2.76
CA VAL A 157 -11.90 -4.57 3.53
C VAL A 157 -13.05 -4.24 2.58
N PRO A 158 -14.22 -4.85 2.74
CA PRO A 158 -15.40 -4.51 1.95
C PRO A 158 -15.81 -3.04 2.15
N ASN A 159 -16.23 -2.37 1.08
CA ASN A 159 -16.70 -0.98 1.11
C ASN A 159 -18.14 -0.87 1.59
N VAL A 160 -18.41 -1.30 2.80
CA VAL A 160 -19.72 -1.25 3.45
C VAL A 160 -19.72 -0.32 4.67
N PRO A 161 -20.88 0.15 5.16
CA PRO A 161 -20.97 0.83 6.44
C PRO A 161 -20.35 -0.02 7.55
N GLU A 162 -19.62 0.61 8.48
CA GLU A 162 -18.86 -0.09 9.53
C GLU A 162 -19.69 -1.08 10.35
N LYS A 163 -20.95 -0.76 10.64
CA LYS A 163 -21.86 -1.64 11.37
C LYS A 163 -22.07 -3.01 10.70
N HIS A 164 -21.73 -3.12 9.42
CA HIS A 164 -21.80 -4.36 8.65
C HIS A 164 -20.47 -5.12 8.58
N LEU A 165 -19.37 -4.53 9.05
CA LEU A 165 -18.07 -5.19 9.19
C LEU A 165 -18.08 -6.05 10.48
N LYS A 166 -18.48 -7.31 10.37
CA LYS A 166 -18.71 -8.15 11.55
C LYS A 166 -17.49 -8.96 11.99
N ARG A 167 -16.83 -9.65 11.06
CA ARG A 167 -15.74 -10.61 11.32
C ARG A 167 -14.68 -10.49 10.24
N PHE A 168 -13.47 -10.95 10.53
CA PHE A 168 -12.42 -11.18 9.54
C PHE A 168 -12.25 -12.68 9.29
N ARG A 169 -11.66 -13.02 8.16
CA ARG A 169 -11.26 -14.40 7.82
C ARG A 169 -9.79 -14.37 7.38
N ILE A 170 -9.03 -15.36 7.83
CA ILE A 170 -7.73 -15.67 7.26
C ILE A 170 -8.00 -16.56 6.05
N THR A 171 -7.37 -16.24 4.93
CA THR A 171 -7.55 -16.90 3.64
C THR A 171 -6.20 -17.23 3.02
N TYR A 172 -6.21 -18.00 1.98
CA TYR A 172 -5.05 -18.23 1.11
C TYR A 172 -5.25 -17.50 -0.22
N GLN A 173 -4.17 -17.28 -0.93
CA GLN A 173 -4.20 -16.64 -2.24
C GLN A 173 -4.96 -17.49 -3.25
N GLY A 174 -6.03 -16.95 -3.81
CA GLY A 174 -6.79 -17.56 -4.89
C GLY A 174 -6.21 -17.24 -6.27
N ARG A 175 -6.98 -17.55 -7.31
CA ARG A 175 -6.70 -17.13 -8.69
C ARG A 175 -7.77 -16.15 -9.16
N VAL A 176 -7.34 -15.08 -9.83
CA VAL A 176 -8.20 -14.23 -10.63
C VAL A 176 -7.96 -14.60 -12.09
N ILE A 177 -9.03 -14.92 -12.82
CA ILE A 177 -8.95 -15.18 -14.26
C ILE A 177 -9.44 -13.90 -14.95
N HIS A 178 -8.49 -13.14 -15.48
CA HIS A 178 -8.81 -12.03 -16.37
C HIS A 178 -9.13 -12.62 -17.76
N GLY A 179 -10.28 -12.26 -18.34
CA GLY A 179 -10.56 -12.55 -19.75
C GLY A 179 -9.49 -11.91 -20.63
N ASN A 180 -9.40 -12.35 -21.90
CA ASN A 180 -8.45 -11.81 -22.87
C ASN A 180 -8.64 -10.28 -23.01
N ALA A 181 -7.83 -9.53 -22.28
CA ALA A 181 -7.90 -8.07 -22.22
C ALA A 181 -7.03 -7.38 -23.27
N VAL A 182 -6.40 -8.17 -24.17
CA VAL A 182 -5.55 -7.60 -25.23
C VAL A 182 -6.39 -7.38 -26.48
N VAL A 183 -6.49 -6.12 -26.90
CA VAL A 183 -7.20 -5.72 -28.12
C VAL A 183 -6.17 -5.11 -29.07
N GLU A 184 -6.05 -5.69 -30.26
CA GLU A 184 -5.24 -5.13 -31.35
C GLU A 184 -5.98 -3.96 -31.99
N LYS A 185 -5.30 -2.82 -32.18
CA LYS A 185 -5.76 -1.66 -32.93
C LYS A 185 -4.67 -1.18 -33.87
N VAL A 186 -5.05 -0.32 -34.81
CA VAL A 186 -4.13 0.29 -35.78
C VAL A 186 -4.20 1.80 -35.63
N ASP A 187 -3.07 2.48 -35.55
CA ASP A 187 -2.99 3.94 -35.52
C ASP A 187 -3.28 4.56 -36.91
N PRO A 188 -3.50 5.87 -37.01
CA PRO A 188 -3.74 6.54 -38.31
C PRO A 188 -2.59 6.38 -39.33
N ARG A 189 -1.40 5.97 -38.89
CA ARG A 189 -0.22 5.70 -39.75
C ARG A 189 -0.04 4.24 -40.12
N GLY A 190 -1.03 3.39 -39.80
CA GLY A 190 -1.02 1.95 -40.11
C GLY A 190 -0.18 1.09 -39.15
N LYS A 191 0.33 1.62 -38.03
CA LYS A 191 1.09 0.84 -37.03
C LYS A 191 0.15 0.18 -36.04
N LYS A 192 0.37 -1.11 -35.79
CA LYS A 192 -0.38 -1.85 -34.77
C LYS A 192 0.03 -1.42 -33.37
N TYR A 193 -0.95 -1.35 -32.46
CA TYR A 193 -0.77 -1.22 -31.03
C TYR A 193 -1.81 -2.06 -30.28
N TYR A 194 -1.52 -2.34 -29.03
CA TYR A 194 -2.33 -3.25 -28.20
C TYR A 194 -2.76 -2.56 -26.92
#